data_1a9f9bcdaaa58088bbedb456fcf19248
#
_entry.id   1a9f9bcdaaa58088bbedb456fcf19248
#
_cell.length_a   1.000
_cell.length_b   1.000
_cell.length_c   1.000
_cell.angle_alpha   90.00
_cell.angle_beta   90.00
_cell.angle_gamma   90.00
#
_symmetry.space_group_name_H-M   'P 1'
#
loop_
_entity.id
_entity.type
_entity.pdbx_description
1 polymer ?
#
loop_
_entity_poly.entity_id
_entity_poly.type
_entity_poly.pdbx_seq_one_letter_code
_entity_poly.pdbx_strand_id
1 'polypeptide(L)'
;MKFDDRCVDCLLSRVMLECRLCGASDRRSEEVVAACADLLASLRHEPLLHPQIASAMHRKAYEMLGNDDPFLSLKEESDRIAREVCSVVRGRLSEFRDYVLASIIGNTFDYGVKGHQVTGDFLGYFEQEYAAGLAIDHTDRIARLIDRVVYFTDNCGEIVFDRLLLEYLHRQGSHITLAVRDMPILNDATMAEAYALHLDRYADVLTTTGCGCEIGVRLDCMPTELAAAVDDCTLIIAKGMANYE
;
A
#
# COMPACT_ATOMS: atom_id res chain seq x y z
N MET A 1 7.79 6.91 -12.58
CA MET A 1 7.82 6.26 -13.93
C MET A 1 7.01 7.09 -14.91
N LYS A 2 7.43 7.19 -16.20
CA LYS A 2 6.61 7.87 -17.22
C LYS A 2 5.43 6.99 -17.62
N PHE A 3 4.29 7.61 -17.91
CA PHE A 3 3.10 6.93 -18.41
C PHE A 3 3.37 6.28 -19.76
N ASP A 4 2.98 5.02 -19.95
CA ASP A 4 3.17 4.21 -21.14
C ASP A 4 1.82 3.67 -21.62
N ASP A 5 1.65 3.48 -22.93
CA ASP A 5 0.38 2.98 -23.50
C ASP A 5 -0.02 1.61 -22.94
N ARG A 6 0.93 0.79 -22.52
CA ARG A 6 0.66 -0.50 -21.84
C ARG A 6 -0.05 -0.31 -20.50
N CYS A 7 0.08 0.87 -19.88
CA CYS A 7 -0.60 1.19 -18.63
C CYS A 7 -2.11 1.39 -18.82
N VAL A 8 -2.57 1.80 -20.01
CA VAL A 8 -3.98 2.10 -20.28
C VAL A 8 -4.87 0.89 -20.01
N ASP A 9 -4.54 -0.26 -20.59
CA ASP A 9 -5.33 -1.49 -20.40
C ASP A 9 -5.31 -1.95 -18.93
N CYS A 10 -4.18 -1.80 -18.25
CA CYS A 10 -4.05 -2.11 -16.85
C CYS A 10 -4.98 -1.22 -16.02
N LEU A 11 -4.91 0.09 -16.17
CA LEU A 11 -5.72 1.05 -15.43
C LEU A 11 -7.22 0.86 -15.70
N LEU A 12 -7.64 0.72 -16.94
CA LEU A 12 -9.06 0.48 -17.27
C LEU A 12 -9.56 -0.86 -16.71
N SER A 13 -8.69 -1.88 -16.62
CA SER A 13 -9.05 -3.15 -15.98
C SER A 13 -9.31 -2.99 -14.47
N ARG A 14 -8.66 -2.02 -13.80
CA ARG A 14 -8.93 -1.65 -12.41
C ARG A 14 -10.27 -0.97 -12.24
N VAL A 15 -10.57 0.01 -13.09
CA VAL A 15 -11.90 0.66 -13.11
C VAL A 15 -13.01 -0.38 -13.29
N MET A 16 -12.81 -1.37 -14.16
CA MET A 16 -13.79 -2.45 -14.33
C MET A 16 -13.91 -3.32 -13.05
N LEU A 17 -12.82 -3.53 -12.31
CA LEU A 17 -12.88 -4.20 -11.01
C LEU A 17 -13.67 -3.36 -9.99
N GLU A 18 -13.43 -2.07 -9.91
CA GLU A 18 -14.16 -1.13 -9.04
C GLU A 18 -15.66 -1.15 -9.33
N CYS A 19 -16.04 -1.13 -10.61
CA CYS A 19 -17.44 -1.28 -11.03
C CYS A 19 -18.06 -2.58 -10.49
N ARG A 20 -17.34 -3.71 -10.58
CA ARG A 20 -17.80 -4.99 -10.06
C ARG A 20 -17.93 -5.00 -8.54
N LEU A 21 -16.93 -4.45 -7.83
CA LEU A 21 -16.95 -4.36 -6.37
C LEU A 21 -18.11 -3.51 -5.86
N CYS A 22 -18.49 -2.46 -6.61
CA CYS A 22 -19.65 -1.62 -6.31
C CYS A 22 -20.98 -2.23 -6.78
N GLY A 23 -21.00 -3.39 -7.44
CA GLY A 23 -22.22 -4.00 -7.98
C GLY A 23 -22.87 -3.19 -9.11
N ALA A 24 -22.07 -2.43 -9.87
CA ALA A 24 -22.57 -1.63 -10.97
C ALA A 24 -23.15 -2.51 -12.10
N SER A 25 -24.25 -2.07 -12.73
CA SER A 25 -24.78 -2.73 -13.92
C SER A 25 -23.81 -2.63 -15.09
N ASP A 26 -23.94 -3.52 -16.09
CA ASP A 26 -23.11 -3.51 -17.31
C ASP A 26 -23.10 -2.13 -17.97
N ARG A 27 -24.30 -1.53 -18.16
CA ARG A 27 -24.43 -0.19 -18.71
C ARG A 27 -23.67 0.86 -17.88
N ARG A 28 -23.78 0.80 -16.55
CA ARG A 28 -23.08 1.74 -15.68
C ARG A 28 -21.56 1.55 -15.74
N SER A 29 -21.11 0.31 -15.80
CA SER A 29 -19.70 -0.04 -15.96
C SER A 29 -19.15 0.50 -17.29
N GLU A 30 -19.86 0.35 -18.38
CA GLU A 30 -19.48 0.91 -19.69
C GLU A 30 -19.36 2.45 -19.63
N GLU A 31 -20.33 3.14 -19.01
CA GLU A 31 -20.31 4.60 -18.84
C GLU A 31 -19.08 5.05 -18.01
N VAL A 32 -18.78 4.37 -16.91
CA VAL A 32 -17.62 4.70 -16.05
C VAL A 32 -16.30 4.46 -16.77
N VAL A 33 -16.14 3.30 -17.40
CA VAL A 33 -14.93 2.95 -18.15
C VAL A 33 -14.69 3.92 -19.31
N ALA A 34 -15.74 4.29 -20.06
CA ALA A 34 -15.61 5.26 -21.14
C ALA A 34 -15.15 6.62 -20.64
N ALA A 35 -15.76 7.14 -19.56
CA ALA A 35 -15.37 8.41 -18.96
C ALA A 35 -13.92 8.40 -18.43
N CYS A 36 -13.48 7.26 -17.85
CA CYS A 36 -12.09 7.09 -17.42
C CYS A 36 -11.11 7.01 -18.60
N ALA A 37 -11.51 6.36 -19.70
CA ALA A 37 -10.69 6.31 -20.92
C ALA A 37 -10.53 7.70 -21.55
N ASP A 38 -11.61 8.51 -21.59
CA ASP A 38 -11.54 9.89 -22.06
C ASP A 38 -10.62 10.76 -21.18
N LEU A 39 -10.71 10.59 -19.87
CA LEU A 39 -9.80 11.27 -18.92
C LEU A 39 -8.35 10.87 -19.15
N LEU A 40 -8.05 9.56 -19.29
CA LEU A 40 -6.71 9.08 -19.60
C LEU A 40 -6.18 9.68 -20.91
N ALA A 41 -7.01 9.72 -21.95
CA ALA A 41 -6.62 10.31 -23.22
C ALA A 41 -6.26 11.81 -23.09
N SER A 42 -6.93 12.54 -22.22
CA SER A 42 -6.64 13.95 -21.94
C SER A 42 -5.36 14.14 -21.12
N LEU A 43 -5.06 13.24 -20.17
CA LEU A 43 -3.93 13.35 -19.24
C LEU A 43 -2.61 12.77 -19.79
N ARG A 44 -2.67 11.88 -20.79
CA ARG A 44 -1.48 11.15 -21.30
C ARG A 44 -0.33 12.03 -21.81
N HIS A 45 -0.63 13.28 -22.19
CA HIS A 45 0.34 14.24 -22.71
C HIS A 45 0.75 15.31 -21.69
N GLU A 46 0.13 15.28 -20.53
CA GLU A 46 0.46 16.18 -19.42
C GLU A 46 1.78 15.76 -18.75
N PRO A 47 2.53 16.69 -18.16
CA PRO A 47 3.79 16.40 -17.48
C PRO A 47 3.54 15.78 -16.09
N LEU A 48 2.69 14.74 -16.04
CA LEU A 48 2.30 14.04 -14.82
C LEU A 48 3.03 12.70 -14.71
N LEU A 49 3.31 12.29 -13.48
CA LEU A 49 3.83 10.97 -13.18
C LEU A 49 2.70 9.93 -13.27
N HIS A 50 3.07 8.67 -13.52
CA HIS A 50 2.10 7.56 -13.61
C HIS A 50 1.16 7.49 -12.40
N PRO A 51 1.62 7.57 -11.12
CA PRO A 51 0.72 7.54 -9.97
C PRO A 51 -0.31 8.66 -9.97
N GLN A 52 0.05 9.86 -10.42
CA GLN A 52 -0.85 11.02 -10.48
C GLN A 52 -1.99 10.80 -11.50
N ILE A 53 -1.66 10.24 -12.68
CA ILE A 53 -2.65 9.90 -13.71
C ILE A 53 -3.57 8.79 -13.19
N ALA A 54 -3.00 7.75 -12.58
CA ALA A 54 -3.75 6.65 -12.00
C ALA A 54 -4.71 7.14 -10.91
N SER A 55 -4.24 7.99 -9.98
CA SER A 55 -5.07 8.58 -8.92
C SER A 55 -6.22 9.40 -9.47
N ALA A 56 -5.97 10.22 -10.49
CA ALA A 56 -7.02 11.02 -11.12
C ALA A 56 -8.12 10.14 -11.73
N MET A 57 -7.73 9.01 -12.33
CA MET A 57 -8.65 8.05 -12.92
C MET A 57 -9.49 7.33 -11.83
N HIS A 58 -8.86 6.85 -10.75
CA HIS A 58 -9.57 6.18 -9.66
C HIS A 58 -10.56 7.13 -8.97
N ARG A 59 -10.15 8.38 -8.68
CA ARG A 59 -11.07 9.42 -8.16
C ARG A 59 -12.28 9.62 -9.06
N LYS A 60 -12.06 9.66 -10.40
CA LYS A 60 -13.17 9.78 -11.35
C LYS A 60 -14.11 8.59 -11.31
N ALA A 61 -13.58 7.38 -11.21
CA ALA A 61 -14.37 6.17 -11.07
C ALA A 61 -15.20 6.17 -9.78
N TYR A 62 -14.58 6.52 -8.63
CA TYR A 62 -15.24 6.56 -7.33
C TYR A 62 -16.36 7.60 -7.29
N GLU A 63 -16.11 8.81 -7.82
CA GLU A 63 -17.14 9.85 -7.99
C GLU A 63 -18.36 9.32 -8.77
N MET A 64 -18.12 8.69 -9.90
CA MET A 64 -19.18 8.17 -10.75
C MET A 64 -19.92 6.99 -10.13
N LEU A 65 -19.22 6.14 -9.37
CA LEU A 65 -19.81 4.99 -8.69
C LEU A 65 -20.55 5.39 -7.41
N GLY A 66 -20.28 6.60 -6.88
CA GLY A 66 -20.83 7.07 -5.60
C GLY A 66 -20.35 6.24 -4.41
N ASN A 67 -19.11 5.75 -4.46
CA ASN A 67 -18.48 4.96 -3.43
C ASN A 67 -17.05 5.42 -3.23
N ASP A 68 -16.71 5.91 -2.04
CA ASP A 68 -15.40 6.45 -1.72
C ASP A 68 -14.36 5.35 -1.37
N ASP A 69 -14.79 4.11 -1.10
CA ASP A 69 -13.91 2.96 -0.86
C ASP A 69 -14.50 1.66 -1.48
N PRO A 70 -14.38 1.48 -2.81
CA PRO A 70 -14.84 0.25 -3.46
C PRO A 70 -14.15 -1.02 -2.96
N PHE A 71 -12.95 -0.89 -2.39
CA PHE A 71 -12.13 -2.03 -1.95
C PHE A 71 -12.36 -2.44 -0.50
N LEU A 72 -13.23 -1.77 0.26
CA LEU A 72 -13.41 -1.99 1.71
C LEU A 72 -13.54 -3.48 2.08
N SER A 73 -14.41 -4.23 1.40
CA SER A 73 -14.60 -5.65 1.70
C SER A 73 -13.34 -6.50 1.41
N LEU A 74 -12.56 -6.15 0.38
CA LEU A 74 -11.32 -6.83 0.07
C LEU A 74 -10.23 -6.50 1.11
N LYS A 75 -10.17 -5.26 1.59
CA LYS A 75 -9.27 -4.83 2.66
C LYS A 75 -9.54 -5.62 3.94
N GLU A 76 -10.80 -5.70 4.37
CA GLU A 76 -11.21 -6.45 5.57
C GLU A 76 -10.84 -7.94 5.47
N GLU A 77 -11.08 -8.56 4.32
CA GLU A 77 -10.74 -9.96 4.09
C GLU A 77 -9.22 -10.19 4.06
N SER A 78 -8.46 -9.29 3.43
CA SER A 78 -7.00 -9.34 3.42
C SER A 78 -6.42 -9.27 4.82
N ASP A 79 -6.89 -8.32 5.62
CA ASP A 79 -6.46 -8.17 7.00
C ASP A 79 -6.82 -9.37 7.86
N ARG A 80 -7.99 -9.98 7.64
CA ARG A 80 -8.40 -11.20 8.34
C ARG A 80 -7.46 -12.36 8.05
N ILE A 81 -7.19 -12.63 6.78
CA ILE A 81 -6.27 -13.71 6.35
C ILE A 81 -4.85 -13.44 6.88
N ALA A 82 -4.36 -12.21 6.73
CA ALA A 82 -3.04 -11.83 7.19
C ALA A 82 -2.87 -12.01 8.72
N ARG A 83 -3.90 -11.67 9.52
CA ARG A 83 -3.89 -11.88 10.98
C ARG A 83 -3.78 -13.36 11.34
N GLU A 84 -4.48 -14.25 10.63
CA GLU A 84 -4.41 -15.68 10.85
C GLU A 84 -2.99 -16.20 10.61
N VAL A 85 -2.37 -15.83 9.47
CA VAL A 85 -0.99 -16.23 9.15
C VAL A 85 0.01 -15.61 10.12
N CYS A 86 -0.10 -14.32 10.44
CA CYS A 86 0.76 -13.68 11.42
C CYS A 86 0.73 -14.36 12.79
N SER A 87 -0.44 -14.87 13.22
CA SER A 87 -0.56 -15.59 14.49
C SER A 87 0.28 -16.86 14.54
N VAL A 88 0.47 -17.51 13.39
CA VAL A 88 1.27 -18.75 13.25
C VAL A 88 2.76 -18.43 13.12
N VAL A 89 3.10 -17.43 12.29
CA VAL A 89 4.52 -17.19 11.92
C VAL A 89 5.26 -16.33 12.93
N ARG A 90 4.57 -15.48 13.71
CA ARG A 90 5.18 -14.53 14.65
C ARG A 90 6.20 -15.16 15.58
N GLY A 91 5.92 -16.36 16.10
CA GLY A 91 6.82 -17.06 17.02
C GLY A 91 8.13 -17.57 16.41
N ARG A 92 8.27 -17.49 15.09
CA ARG A 92 9.46 -17.91 14.34
C ARG A 92 10.38 -16.75 14.00
N LEU A 93 9.88 -15.50 14.08
CA LEU A 93 10.64 -14.30 13.75
C LEU A 93 11.51 -13.93 14.96
N SER A 94 12.80 -13.79 14.77
CA SER A 94 13.76 -13.50 15.84
C SER A 94 14.66 -12.29 15.54
N GLU A 95 15.14 -12.17 14.31
CA GLU A 95 16.09 -11.17 13.89
C GLU A 95 15.44 -10.12 12.96
N PHE A 96 16.06 -8.96 12.84
CA PHE A 96 15.58 -7.88 11.96
C PHE A 96 15.24 -8.38 10.55
N ARG A 97 16.11 -9.22 9.99
CA ARG A 97 15.93 -9.82 8.67
C ARG A 97 14.61 -10.60 8.54
N ASP A 98 14.21 -11.34 9.59
CA ASP A 98 12.98 -12.13 9.56
C ASP A 98 11.75 -11.24 9.47
N TYR A 99 11.73 -10.14 10.24
CA TYR A 99 10.63 -9.18 10.21
C TYR A 99 10.54 -8.43 8.88
N VAL A 100 11.69 -8.05 8.30
CA VAL A 100 11.74 -7.44 6.96
C VAL A 100 11.22 -8.41 5.92
N LEU A 101 11.67 -9.66 5.93
CA LEU A 101 11.22 -10.68 4.98
C LEU A 101 9.72 -10.95 5.12
N ALA A 102 9.20 -11.08 6.33
CA ALA A 102 7.77 -11.26 6.58
C ALA A 102 6.95 -10.08 6.04
N SER A 103 7.40 -8.84 6.28
CA SER A 103 6.77 -7.63 5.75
C SER A 103 6.77 -7.62 4.20
N ILE A 104 7.85 -8.05 3.54
CA ILE A 104 7.93 -8.13 2.08
C ILE A 104 6.99 -9.21 1.53
N ILE A 105 6.91 -10.38 2.16
CA ILE A 105 5.98 -11.44 1.76
C ILE A 105 4.53 -10.96 1.87
N GLY A 106 4.23 -10.12 2.87
CA GLY A 106 2.91 -9.49 3.05
C GLY A 106 2.45 -8.68 1.84
N ASN A 107 3.35 -8.12 1.02
CA ASN A 107 3.00 -7.35 -0.19
C ASN A 107 2.26 -8.18 -1.27
N THR A 108 2.20 -9.50 -1.14
CA THR A 108 1.40 -10.35 -2.02
C THR A 108 -0.12 -10.20 -1.85
N PHE A 109 -0.59 -9.47 -0.83
CA PHE A 109 -1.99 -9.06 -0.70
C PHE A 109 -2.40 -7.92 -1.64
N ASP A 110 -1.54 -7.55 -2.60
CA ASP A 110 -1.87 -6.55 -3.59
C ASP A 110 -2.87 -7.08 -4.63
N TYR A 111 -4.15 -6.74 -4.46
CA TYR A 111 -5.21 -6.95 -5.47
C TYR A 111 -5.09 -5.97 -6.64
N GLY A 112 -4.19 -5.02 -6.54
CA GLY A 112 -3.87 -4.02 -7.54
C GLY A 112 -3.21 -4.62 -8.79
N VAL A 113 -2.57 -5.78 -8.80
CA VAL A 113 -1.85 -6.33 -9.94
C VAL A 113 -2.71 -7.29 -10.78
N LYS A 114 -2.83 -7.01 -12.09
CA LYS A 114 -3.62 -7.84 -13.01
C LYS A 114 -3.10 -9.29 -13.04
N GLY A 115 -3.98 -10.24 -12.78
CA GLY A 115 -3.65 -11.69 -12.77
C GLY A 115 -3.09 -12.19 -11.45
N HIS A 116 -2.87 -11.32 -10.46
CA HIS A 116 -2.53 -11.75 -9.11
C HIS A 116 -3.79 -12.23 -8.38
N GLN A 117 -3.76 -13.45 -7.87
CA GLN A 117 -4.80 -13.99 -7.00
C GLN A 117 -4.15 -14.26 -5.65
N VAL A 118 -4.74 -13.72 -4.58
CA VAL A 118 -4.36 -14.13 -3.23
C VAL A 118 -4.68 -15.61 -3.10
N THR A 119 -3.66 -16.42 -2.86
CA THR A 119 -3.79 -17.88 -2.84
C THR A 119 -4.67 -18.31 -1.67
N GLY A 120 -5.53 -19.31 -1.88
CA GLY A 120 -6.35 -19.90 -0.82
C GLY A 120 -5.51 -20.57 0.30
N ASP A 121 -4.22 -20.83 0.04
CA ASP A 121 -3.23 -21.30 1.02
C ASP A 121 -2.11 -20.25 1.16
N PHE A 122 -2.41 -19.12 1.81
CA PHE A 122 -1.42 -18.09 2.02
C PHE A 122 -0.32 -18.52 3.01
N LEU A 123 -0.62 -19.42 3.96
CA LEU A 123 0.40 -19.93 4.88
C LEU A 123 1.46 -20.76 4.15
N GLY A 124 1.04 -21.68 3.27
CA GLY A 124 1.98 -22.47 2.44
C GLY A 124 2.81 -21.58 1.53
N TYR A 125 2.19 -20.58 0.92
CA TYR A 125 2.90 -19.56 0.13
C TYR A 125 3.93 -18.80 0.98
N PHE A 126 3.53 -18.33 2.17
CA PHE A 126 4.44 -17.63 3.09
C PHE A 126 5.65 -18.48 3.43
N GLU A 127 5.46 -19.78 3.75
CA GLU A 127 6.55 -20.69 4.09
C GLU A 127 7.51 -20.90 2.93
N GLN A 128 7.00 -21.00 1.72
CA GLN A 128 7.81 -21.14 0.51
C GLN A 128 8.68 -19.87 0.28
N GLU A 129 8.08 -18.69 0.32
CA GLU A 129 8.79 -17.43 0.11
C GLU A 129 9.76 -17.13 1.26
N TYR A 130 9.39 -17.48 2.49
CA TYR A 130 10.28 -17.33 3.63
C TYR A 130 11.53 -18.22 3.52
N ALA A 131 11.38 -19.45 3.01
CA ALA A 131 12.50 -20.33 2.73
C ALA A 131 13.38 -19.86 1.57
N ALA A 132 12.77 -19.22 0.55
CA ALA A 132 13.49 -18.63 -0.58
C ALA A 132 14.32 -17.41 -0.19
N GLY A 133 13.86 -16.62 0.82
CA GLY A 133 14.56 -15.48 1.36
C GLY A 133 14.50 -14.24 0.46
N LEU A 134 15.37 -13.27 0.74
CA LEU A 134 15.44 -12.00 0.02
C LEU A 134 16.27 -12.13 -1.26
N ALA A 135 15.73 -11.69 -2.40
CA ALA A 135 16.47 -11.63 -3.67
C ALA A 135 17.63 -10.64 -3.61
N ILE A 136 17.45 -9.53 -2.90
CA ILE A 136 18.50 -8.55 -2.57
C ILE A 136 18.45 -8.35 -1.05
N ASP A 137 19.54 -8.70 -0.36
CA ASP A 137 19.63 -8.62 1.09
C ASP A 137 20.70 -7.62 1.52
N HIS A 138 20.24 -6.51 2.07
CA HIS A 138 21.06 -5.50 2.73
C HIS A 138 20.65 -5.26 4.18
N THR A 139 19.94 -6.19 4.79
CA THR A 139 19.37 -6.05 6.15
C THR A 139 20.41 -5.74 7.19
N ASP A 140 21.62 -6.33 7.13
CA ASP A 140 22.73 -6.03 8.06
C ASP A 140 23.18 -4.55 8.03
N ARG A 141 23.11 -3.93 6.84
CA ARG A 141 23.45 -2.52 6.67
C ARG A 141 22.31 -1.63 7.15
N ILE A 142 21.08 -1.98 6.81
CA ILE A 142 19.85 -1.26 7.15
C ILE A 142 19.65 -1.28 8.67
N ALA A 143 19.93 -2.39 9.35
CA ALA A 143 19.83 -2.53 10.81
C ALA A 143 20.66 -1.50 11.59
N ARG A 144 21.63 -0.85 10.97
CA ARG A 144 22.44 0.22 11.58
C ARG A 144 21.83 1.62 11.42
N LEU A 145 20.74 1.74 10.68
CA LEU A 145 20.10 3.00 10.30
C LEU A 145 18.72 3.18 10.95
N ILE A 146 18.30 2.26 11.82
CA ILE A 146 16.94 2.22 12.39
C ILE A 146 16.71 3.20 13.55
N ASP A 147 17.51 4.24 13.70
CA ASP A 147 17.37 5.23 14.78
C ASP A 147 16.11 6.11 14.60
N ARG A 148 16.02 6.81 13.47
CA ARG A 148 14.84 7.60 13.08
C ARG A 148 14.30 7.10 11.76
N VAL A 149 13.13 6.46 11.81
CA VAL A 149 12.54 5.74 10.69
C VAL A 149 11.28 6.46 10.22
N VAL A 150 11.21 6.80 8.93
CA VAL A 150 9.97 7.14 8.26
C VAL A 150 9.49 5.90 7.50
N TYR A 151 8.26 5.47 7.80
CA TYR A 151 7.67 4.26 7.23
C TYR A 151 6.42 4.63 6.41
N PHE A 152 6.48 4.43 5.10
CA PHE A 152 5.34 4.57 4.20
C PHE A 152 4.72 3.21 3.97
N THR A 153 3.46 3.04 4.39
CA THR A 153 2.71 1.80 4.18
C THR A 153 2.19 1.68 2.74
N ASP A 154 1.74 0.49 2.38
CA ASP A 154 1.08 0.22 1.10
C ASP A 154 -0.27 -0.48 1.36
N ASN A 155 -0.41 -1.77 1.12
CA ASN A 155 -1.68 -2.47 1.06
C ASN A 155 -2.22 -2.92 2.43
N CYS A 156 -3.55 -3.04 2.54
CA CYS A 156 -4.21 -3.84 3.56
C CYS A 156 -3.83 -5.33 3.41
N GLY A 157 -3.81 -6.07 4.51
CA GLY A 157 -3.19 -7.39 4.55
C GLY A 157 -1.68 -7.29 4.77
N GLU A 158 -0.95 -6.58 3.91
CA GLU A 158 0.47 -6.28 4.11
C GLU A 158 0.75 -5.56 5.42
N ILE A 159 -0.03 -4.54 5.74
CA ILE A 159 0.10 -3.72 6.95
C ILE A 159 0.03 -4.54 8.25
N VAL A 160 -0.59 -5.73 8.21
CA VAL A 160 -0.61 -6.66 9.35
C VAL A 160 0.78 -7.27 9.60
N PHE A 161 1.53 -7.57 8.54
CA PHE A 161 2.93 -8.00 8.63
C PHE A 161 3.85 -6.83 8.97
N ASP A 162 3.56 -5.63 8.42
CA ASP A 162 4.29 -4.41 8.76
C ASP A 162 4.20 -4.09 10.25
N ARG A 163 3.06 -4.37 10.89
CA ARG A 163 2.93 -4.26 12.33
C ARG A 163 3.99 -5.06 13.08
N LEU A 164 4.35 -6.27 12.61
CA LEU A 164 5.40 -7.07 13.26
C LEU A 164 6.76 -6.39 13.17
N LEU A 165 7.07 -5.79 12.02
CA LEU A 165 8.30 -5.04 11.83
C LEU A 165 8.31 -3.74 12.65
N LEU A 166 7.20 -2.99 12.68
CA LEU A 166 7.06 -1.78 13.50
C LEU A 166 7.22 -2.10 15.00
N GLU A 167 6.62 -3.19 15.48
CA GLU A 167 6.80 -3.66 16.86
C GLU A 167 8.26 -4.02 17.16
N TYR A 168 8.98 -4.63 16.20
CA TYR A 168 10.40 -4.89 16.34
C TYR A 168 11.21 -3.59 16.44
N LEU A 169 11.02 -2.66 15.51
CA LEU A 169 11.69 -1.37 15.49
C LEU A 169 11.45 -0.58 16.78
N HIS A 170 10.20 -0.52 17.23
CA HIS A 170 9.84 0.14 18.50
C HIS A 170 10.58 -0.48 19.70
N ARG A 171 10.68 -1.81 19.77
CA ARG A 171 11.46 -2.50 20.82
C ARG A 171 12.96 -2.23 20.75
N GLN A 172 13.49 -1.90 19.57
CA GLN A 172 14.90 -1.47 19.43
C GLN A 172 15.12 0.00 19.82
N GLY A 173 14.07 0.74 20.14
CA GLY A 173 14.14 2.15 20.53
C GLY A 173 14.15 3.11 19.33
N SER A 174 13.75 2.65 18.15
CA SER A 174 13.58 3.51 16.97
C SER A 174 12.53 4.57 17.22
N HIS A 175 12.78 5.82 16.77
CA HIS A 175 11.73 6.83 16.63
C HIS A 175 11.04 6.67 15.28
N ILE A 176 9.77 6.34 15.29
CA ILE A 176 9.03 5.91 14.10
C ILE A 176 7.96 6.95 13.72
N THR A 177 8.08 7.51 12.51
CA THR A 177 7.00 8.25 11.85
C THR A 177 6.36 7.32 10.83
N LEU A 178 5.12 6.91 11.08
CA LEU A 178 4.34 6.03 10.22
C LEU A 178 3.35 6.85 9.39
N ALA A 179 3.44 6.74 8.08
CA ALA A 179 2.56 7.41 7.13
C ALA A 179 1.69 6.40 6.38
N VAL A 180 0.38 6.59 6.47
CA VAL A 180 -0.66 5.84 5.73
C VAL A 180 -1.31 6.73 4.69
N ARG A 181 -2.19 6.20 3.82
CA ARG A 181 -2.93 7.04 2.88
C ARG A 181 -3.89 7.99 3.58
N ASP A 182 -4.06 9.16 3.01
CA ASP A 182 -4.94 10.19 3.56
C ASP A 182 -6.42 9.86 3.36
N MET A 183 -6.77 9.32 2.19
CA MET A 183 -8.10 8.81 1.87
C MET A 183 -8.00 7.44 1.19
N PRO A 184 -9.09 6.64 1.20
CA PRO A 184 -9.11 5.36 0.52
C PRO A 184 -8.74 5.48 -0.96
N ILE A 185 -7.81 4.65 -1.41
CA ILE A 185 -7.49 4.45 -2.82
C ILE A 185 -7.01 3.01 -3.02
N LEU A 186 -7.59 2.30 -3.96
CA LEU A 186 -7.37 0.88 -4.15
C LEU A 186 -7.50 0.13 -2.82
N ASN A 187 -6.61 -0.82 -2.56
CA ASN A 187 -6.54 -1.55 -1.30
C ASN A 187 -5.47 -1.01 -0.33
N ASP A 188 -4.99 0.23 -0.54
CA ASP A 188 -4.01 0.84 0.33
C ASP A 188 -4.58 1.10 1.74
N ALA A 189 -3.70 1.02 2.72
CA ALA A 189 -4.05 1.23 4.12
C ALA A 189 -4.19 2.72 4.47
N THR A 190 -5.23 3.04 5.25
CA THR A 190 -5.52 4.38 5.75
C THR A 190 -5.43 4.45 7.28
N MET A 191 -5.76 5.60 7.85
CA MET A 191 -5.84 5.79 9.31
C MET A 191 -6.81 4.80 9.99
N ALA A 192 -7.87 4.40 9.30
CA ALA A 192 -8.85 3.46 9.85
C ALA A 192 -8.21 2.10 10.14
N GLU A 193 -7.47 1.56 9.18
CA GLU A 193 -6.76 0.29 9.32
C GLU A 193 -5.59 0.40 10.30
N ALA A 194 -4.87 1.52 10.29
CA ALA A 194 -3.78 1.76 11.25
C ALA A 194 -4.29 1.72 12.69
N TYR A 195 -5.41 2.38 13.00
CA TYR A 195 -6.03 2.31 14.34
C TYR A 195 -6.62 0.93 14.65
N ALA A 196 -7.27 0.26 13.69
CA ALA A 196 -7.82 -1.09 13.88
C ALA A 196 -6.72 -2.13 14.20
N LEU A 197 -5.48 -1.87 13.74
CA LEU A 197 -4.29 -2.66 14.03
C LEU A 197 -3.49 -2.17 15.24
N HIS A 198 -3.91 -1.08 15.88
CA HIS A 198 -3.20 -0.44 16.99
C HIS A 198 -1.75 -0.06 16.65
N LEU A 199 -1.50 0.45 15.44
CA LEU A 199 -0.16 0.88 15.01
C LEU A 199 0.29 2.16 15.72
N ASP A 200 -0.65 2.97 16.21
CA ASP A 200 -0.42 4.11 17.10
C ASP A 200 0.38 3.77 18.37
N ARG A 201 0.45 2.48 18.74
CA ARG A 201 1.25 2.02 19.89
C ARG A 201 2.73 1.84 19.58
N TYR A 202 3.07 1.75 18.31
CA TYR A 202 4.44 1.47 17.85
C TYR A 202 5.06 2.64 17.09
N ALA A 203 4.25 3.60 16.65
CA ALA A 203 4.70 4.82 16.01
C ALA A 203 4.68 5.99 17.00
N ASP A 204 5.76 6.77 17.04
CA ASP A 204 5.82 8.02 17.79
C ASP A 204 4.98 9.12 17.12
N VAL A 205 4.93 9.08 15.79
CA VAL A 205 4.08 9.92 14.96
C VAL A 205 3.31 9.02 13.98
N LEU A 206 1.98 9.06 14.03
CA LEU A 206 1.09 8.44 13.06
C LEU A 206 0.44 9.55 12.25
N THR A 207 0.70 9.58 10.94
CA THR A 207 0.26 10.65 10.04
C THR A 207 -0.21 10.09 8.69
N THR A 208 -0.60 10.96 7.78
CA THR A 208 -0.97 10.59 6.41
C THR A 208 0.02 11.09 5.38
N THR A 209 -0.01 10.53 4.17
CA THR A 209 0.78 11.02 3.03
C THR A 209 0.28 12.37 2.50
N GLY A 210 -0.91 12.82 2.92
CA GLY A 210 -1.58 14.01 2.41
C GLY A 210 -2.18 13.81 1.02
N CYS A 211 -2.66 14.89 0.41
CA CYS A 211 -3.22 14.94 -0.96
C CYS A 211 -4.57 14.24 -1.16
N GLY A 212 -5.23 13.74 -0.13
CA GLY A 212 -6.51 13.05 -0.27
C GLY A 212 -6.36 11.66 -0.91
N CYS A 213 -7.24 11.33 -1.86
CA CYS A 213 -7.25 10.06 -2.57
C CYS A 213 -6.14 10.02 -3.65
N GLU A 214 -4.91 9.71 -3.24
CA GLU A 214 -3.71 9.73 -4.09
C GLU A 214 -2.85 8.48 -3.87
N ILE A 215 -2.37 7.87 -4.95
CA ILE A 215 -1.43 6.74 -4.95
C ILE A 215 -0.02 7.30 -4.78
N GLY A 216 0.81 6.65 -3.96
CA GLY A 216 2.19 7.07 -3.73
C GLY A 216 2.31 8.29 -2.82
N VAL A 217 3.45 8.96 -2.89
CA VAL A 217 3.79 10.11 -2.05
C VAL A 217 4.02 11.34 -2.92
N ARG A 218 3.37 12.43 -2.58
CA ARG A 218 3.56 13.73 -3.24
C ARG A 218 4.17 14.72 -2.27
N LEU A 219 5.36 15.22 -2.62
CA LEU A 219 6.10 16.15 -1.76
C LEU A 219 5.42 17.51 -1.63
N ASP A 220 4.65 17.94 -2.64
CA ASP A 220 4.00 19.25 -2.70
C ASP A 220 2.78 19.38 -1.78
N CYS A 221 2.22 18.30 -1.30
CA CYS A 221 1.10 18.31 -0.35
C CYS A 221 1.33 17.40 0.88
N MET A 222 2.58 16.99 1.10
CA MET A 222 2.96 16.24 2.29
C MET A 222 2.71 17.08 3.55
N PRO A 223 2.11 16.51 4.61
CA PRO A 223 1.97 17.20 5.89
C PRO A 223 3.31 17.70 6.44
N THR A 224 3.32 18.90 7.05
CA THR A 224 4.56 19.51 7.53
C THR A 224 5.33 18.62 8.50
N GLU A 225 4.64 17.89 9.37
CA GLU A 225 5.26 16.97 10.32
C GLU A 225 5.94 15.78 9.62
N LEU A 226 5.33 15.25 8.55
CA LEU A 226 5.92 14.18 7.76
C LEU A 226 7.12 14.69 6.96
N ALA A 227 7.03 15.87 6.35
CA ALA A 227 8.13 16.51 5.64
C ALA A 227 9.34 16.73 6.56
N ALA A 228 9.11 17.25 7.77
CA ALA A 228 10.17 17.42 8.77
C ALA A 228 10.80 16.07 9.19
N ALA A 229 9.98 15.02 9.33
CA ALA A 229 10.49 13.68 9.65
C ALA A 229 11.33 13.10 8.50
N VAL A 230 10.93 13.31 7.24
CA VAL A 230 11.71 12.89 6.05
C VAL A 230 13.06 13.59 6.00
N ASP A 231 13.12 14.88 6.32
CA ASP A 231 14.38 15.64 6.33
C ASP A 231 15.35 15.22 7.45
N ASP A 232 14.82 14.70 8.58
CA ASP A 232 15.62 14.33 9.76
C ASP A 232 15.84 12.81 9.93
N CYS A 233 15.25 11.98 9.09
CA CYS A 233 15.33 10.53 9.24
C CYS A 233 16.71 9.95 8.90
N THR A 234 17.02 8.80 9.52
CA THR A 234 18.18 7.98 9.18
C THR A 234 17.83 6.86 8.19
N LEU A 235 16.53 6.52 8.09
CA LEU A 235 16.02 5.47 7.21
C LEU A 235 14.62 5.80 6.74
N ILE A 236 14.39 5.64 5.43
CA ILE A 236 13.06 5.61 4.84
C ILE A 236 12.76 4.16 4.44
N ILE A 237 11.64 3.64 4.91
CA ILE A 237 11.06 2.38 4.45
C ILE A 237 9.84 2.73 3.61
N ALA A 238 9.93 2.51 2.29
CA ALA A 238 8.86 2.76 1.34
C ALA A 238 8.31 1.41 0.85
N LYS A 239 7.07 1.08 1.27
CA LYS A 239 6.40 -0.15 0.86
C LYS A 239 5.67 0.09 -0.45
N GLY A 240 5.69 -0.94 -1.32
CA GLY A 240 5.09 -0.84 -2.64
C GLY A 240 5.87 0.02 -3.63
N MET A 241 5.50 -0.13 -4.89
CA MET A 241 6.19 0.53 -6.00
C MET A 241 5.87 2.02 -6.09
N ALA A 242 4.62 2.39 -5.83
CA ALA A 242 4.14 3.76 -5.98
C ALA A 242 4.76 4.74 -4.96
N ASN A 243 5.17 4.26 -3.79
CA ASN A 243 5.88 5.10 -2.81
C ASN A 243 7.34 5.37 -3.20
N TYR A 244 7.89 4.61 -4.15
CA TYR A 244 9.25 4.79 -4.68
C TYR A 244 9.26 5.68 -5.93
N GLU A 245 8.17 5.76 -6.69
CA GLU A 245 8.04 6.53 -7.95
C GLU A 245 7.84 8.02 -7.73
#